data_d86bb3362c1f0c5fb1bf43d00bf9b4a1
#
_entry.id   d86bb3362c1f0c5fb1bf43d00bf9b4a1
#
_cell.length_a   1.000
_cell.length_b   1.000
_cell.length_c   1.000
_cell.angle_alpha   90.00
_cell.angle_beta   90.00
_cell.angle_gamma   90.00
#
_symmetry.space_group_name_H-M   'P 1'
#
loop_
_entity.id
_entity.type
_entity.pdbx_description
1 polymer ?
#
loop_
_entity_poly.entity_id
_entity_poly.type
_entity_poly.pdbx_seq_one_letter_code
_entity_poly.pdbx_strand_id
1 'polypeptide(L)'
;WSFKRKRYPDGTLNKHKARLCAHGGMQTWGTNYWETYAPVVNWASVRLLLAVAKIHKLPLKSIDFVLAFPQADLEVPVYMELPLGFEAPLNGNRRLYVLRLNKSLYGLKQAGYNWFAKLRNGLLDRDFTQSNIDACVFFGKGCIVLTYVDDCIIVGDSMKCIEALITSLHDGTENFILKDEGSIDKYLGVSISQLDDKSFNLTQPFLIERITAFLGIDKSRTNERET
;
A
#
# COMPACT_ATOMS: atom_id res chain seq x y z
N TRP A 1 -1.79 18.72 -8.62
CA TRP A 1 -2.09 17.47 -9.28
C TRP A 1 -0.81 16.68 -9.57
N SER A 2 -0.84 15.36 -9.35
CA SER A 2 0.21 14.43 -9.78
C SER A 2 -0.39 13.50 -10.85
N PHE A 3 0.23 13.49 -12.03
CA PHE A 3 -0.21 12.69 -13.17
C PHE A 3 0.81 11.60 -13.45
N LYS A 4 0.36 10.35 -13.63
CA LYS A 4 1.20 9.22 -13.98
C LYS A 4 0.54 8.36 -15.05
N ARG A 5 1.30 8.00 -16.09
CA ARG A 5 0.92 6.96 -17.05
C ARG A 5 1.40 5.61 -16.52
N LYS A 6 0.47 4.70 -16.23
CA LYS A 6 0.81 3.31 -15.97
C LYS A 6 0.89 2.56 -17.29
N ARG A 7 1.92 1.75 -17.42
CA ARG A 7 2.15 0.92 -18.62
C ARG A 7 2.13 -0.55 -18.23
N TYR A 8 1.75 -1.40 -19.19
CA TYR A 8 1.98 -2.84 -19.09
C TYR A 8 3.47 -3.17 -19.26
N PRO A 9 3.89 -4.41 -18.95
CA PRO A 9 5.28 -4.84 -19.14
C PRO A 9 5.80 -4.69 -20.58
N ASP A 10 4.92 -4.82 -21.58
CA ASP A 10 5.22 -4.63 -22.99
C ASP A 10 5.38 -3.16 -23.41
N GLY A 11 5.26 -2.22 -22.45
CA GLY A 11 5.36 -0.79 -22.68
C GLY A 11 4.08 -0.11 -23.15
N THR A 12 3.03 -0.84 -23.48
CA THR A 12 1.72 -0.28 -23.88
C THR A 12 1.06 0.45 -22.71
N LEU A 13 0.20 1.40 -23.01
CA LEU A 13 -0.49 2.19 -22.00
C LEU A 13 -1.59 1.37 -21.33
N ASN A 14 -1.48 1.17 -20.02
CA ASN A 14 -2.52 0.56 -19.19
C ASN A 14 -3.57 1.60 -18.80
N LYS A 15 -3.15 2.66 -18.08
CA LYS A 15 -4.07 3.72 -17.64
C LYS A 15 -3.36 5.02 -17.27
N HIS A 16 -4.09 6.12 -17.38
CA HIS A 16 -3.71 7.38 -16.78
C HIS A 16 -4.15 7.41 -15.32
N LYS A 17 -3.27 7.87 -14.44
CA LYS A 17 -3.57 8.05 -13.01
C LYS A 17 -3.34 9.51 -12.65
N ALA A 18 -4.39 10.18 -12.18
CA ALA A 18 -4.33 11.50 -11.60
C ALA A 18 -4.56 11.42 -10.09
N ARG A 19 -3.78 12.15 -9.31
CA ARG A 19 -3.99 12.30 -7.87
C ARG A 19 -3.99 13.77 -7.51
N LEU A 20 -4.98 14.16 -6.73
CA LEU A 20 -4.90 15.42 -6.00
C LEU A 20 -3.96 15.23 -4.82
N CYS A 21 -2.99 16.12 -4.67
CA CYS A 21 -2.01 16.07 -3.59
C CYS A 21 -1.97 17.43 -2.90
N ALA A 22 -1.96 17.41 -1.57
CA ALA A 22 -1.63 18.60 -0.78
C ALA A 22 -0.11 18.86 -0.81
N HIS A 23 0.29 20.10 -0.55
CA HIS A 23 1.70 20.46 -0.47
C HIS A 23 2.17 20.40 1.00
N GLY A 24 2.52 19.21 1.48
CA GLY A 24 2.93 18.99 2.87
C GLY A 24 4.11 19.82 3.34
N GLY A 25 4.95 20.32 2.40
CA GLY A 25 6.03 21.26 2.73
C GLY A 25 5.56 22.59 3.31
N MET A 26 4.29 22.96 3.09
CA MET A 26 3.69 24.18 3.65
C MET A 26 3.06 23.94 5.04
N GLN A 27 3.00 22.72 5.51
CA GLN A 27 2.46 22.42 6.84
C GLN A 27 3.46 22.80 7.94
N THR A 28 2.93 23.39 9.02
CA THR A 28 3.69 23.78 10.20
C THR A 28 3.46 22.75 11.31
N TRP A 29 4.54 22.23 11.87
CA TRP A 29 4.48 21.34 13.03
C TRP A 29 3.86 22.06 14.24
N GLY A 30 3.09 21.35 15.04
CA GLY A 30 2.39 21.91 16.19
C GLY A 30 1.14 22.74 15.84
N THR A 31 0.80 22.86 14.53
CA THR A 31 -0.41 23.55 14.05
C THR A 31 -1.21 22.67 13.12
N ASN A 32 -0.56 22.13 12.07
CA ASN A 32 -1.23 21.35 11.03
C ASN A 32 -1.01 19.83 11.20
N TYR A 33 0.00 19.45 11.95
CA TYR A 33 0.35 18.06 12.25
C TYR A 33 1.30 17.98 13.44
N TRP A 34 1.34 16.81 14.10
CA TRP A 34 2.26 16.50 15.21
C TRP A 34 3.09 15.27 14.89
N GLU A 35 2.45 14.15 14.59
CA GLU A 35 3.09 12.88 14.31
C GLU A 35 3.02 12.53 12.84
N THR A 36 4.10 11.95 12.31
CA THR A 36 4.20 11.58 10.89
C THR A 36 4.75 10.18 10.67
N TYR A 37 5.27 9.57 11.74
CA TYR A 37 5.88 8.26 11.62
C TYR A 37 4.83 7.20 11.31
N ALA A 38 5.04 6.46 10.22
CA ALA A 38 4.31 5.24 9.89
C ALA A 38 5.34 4.12 9.69
N PRO A 39 5.17 2.97 10.33
CA PRO A 39 6.07 1.86 10.12
C PRO A 39 5.99 1.34 8.69
N VAL A 40 7.08 0.77 8.22
CA VAL A 40 7.17 0.03 6.97
C VAL A 40 7.61 -1.39 7.25
N VAL A 41 7.00 -2.35 6.56
CA VAL A 41 7.30 -3.76 6.76
C VAL A 41 8.75 -4.10 6.40
N ASN A 42 9.35 -4.95 7.20
CA ASN A 42 10.67 -5.49 6.91
C ASN A 42 10.57 -6.63 5.87
N TRP A 43 11.46 -6.64 4.89
CA TRP A 43 11.54 -7.73 3.91
C TRP A 43 11.81 -9.10 4.54
N ALA A 44 12.45 -9.15 5.72
CA ALA A 44 12.61 -10.39 6.48
C ALA A 44 11.25 -10.94 6.91
N SER A 45 10.32 -10.08 7.36
CA SER A 45 8.94 -10.46 7.72
C SER A 45 8.16 -11.00 6.52
N VAL A 46 8.28 -10.34 5.36
CA VAL A 46 7.65 -10.82 4.10
C VAL A 46 8.14 -12.21 3.74
N ARG A 47 9.47 -12.40 3.70
CA ARG A 47 10.06 -13.71 3.35
C ARG A 47 9.71 -14.80 4.36
N LEU A 48 9.72 -14.46 5.65
CA LEU A 48 9.31 -15.38 6.72
C LEU A 48 7.85 -15.82 6.54
N LEU A 49 6.95 -14.86 6.27
CA LEU A 49 5.53 -15.15 6.07
C LEU A 49 5.30 -16.08 4.88
N LEU A 50 5.97 -15.83 3.76
CA LEU A 50 5.90 -16.71 2.59
C LEU A 50 6.48 -18.11 2.87
N ALA A 51 7.58 -18.20 3.62
CA ALA A 51 8.16 -19.47 4.03
C ALA A 51 7.21 -20.26 4.95
N VAL A 52 6.61 -19.60 5.94
CA VAL A 52 5.61 -20.21 6.84
C VAL A 52 4.41 -20.70 6.04
N ALA A 53 3.87 -19.88 5.15
CA ALA A 53 2.74 -20.28 4.30
C ALA A 53 3.09 -21.53 3.46
N LYS A 54 4.31 -21.60 2.91
CA LYS A 54 4.78 -22.75 2.15
C LYS A 54 4.94 -24.00 3.00
N ILE A 55 5.66 -23.91 4.14
CA ILE A 55 5.96 -25.05 5.02
C ILE A 55 4.67 -25.69 5.53
N HIS A 56 3.72 -24.85 5.95
CA HIS A 56 2.46 -25.29 6.54
C HIS A 56 1.33 -25.43 5.50
N LYS A 57 1.60 -25.22 4.21
CA LYS A 57 0.63 -25.28 3.10
C LYS A 57 -0.59 -24.38 3.33
N LEU A 58 -0.36 -23.21 3.94
CA LEU A 58 -1.41 -22.26 4.27
C LEU A 58 -1.80 -21.47 3.01
N PRO A 59 -3.09 -21.21 2.80
CA PRO A 59 -3.56 -20.32 1.76
C PRO A 59 -3.14 -18.88 2.05
N LEU A 60 -2.96 -18.11 0.99
CA LEU A 60 -2.64 -16.69 1.08
C LEU A 60 -3.37 -15.88 0.00
N LYS A 61 -3.68 -14.64 0.33
CA LYS A 61 -4.27 -13.65 -0.57
C LYS A 61 -3.59 -12.30 -0.44
N SER A 62 -3.64 -11.51 -1.51
CA SER A 62 -3.29 -10.10 -1.51
C SER A 62 -4.54 -9.23 -1.60
N ILE A 63 -4.57 -8.15 -0.83
CA ILE A 63 -5.61 -7.12 -0.91
C ILE A 63 -4.96 -5.74 -1.07
N ASP A 64 -5.66 -4.82 -1.74
CA ASP A 64 -5.28 -3.42 -1.94
C ASP A 64 -6.33 -2.50 -1.32
N PHE A 65 -5.93 -1.61 -0.42
CA PHE A 65 -6.83 -0.61 0.14
C PHE A 65 -6.98 0.57 -0.83
N VAL A 66 -8.17 0.70 -1.39
CA VAL A 66 -8.46 1.72 -2.39
C VAL A 66 -8.40 3.11 -1.79
N LEU A 67 -7.51 3.98 -2.29
CA LEU A 67 -7.35 5.33 -1.76
C LEU A 67 -7.10 5.34 -0.23
N ALA A 68 -6.13 4.57 0.25
CA ALA A 68 -5.85 4.36 1.67
C ALA A 68 -5.86 5.66 2.50
N PHE A 69 -5.06 6.66 2.13
CA PHE A 69 -5.00 7.92 2.89
C PHE A 69 -6.35 8.63 3.01
N PRO A 70 -7.16 8.82 1.94
CA PRO A 70 -8.49 9.40 2.05
C PRO A 70 -9.51 8.63 2.90
N GLN A 71 -9.20 7.42 3.31
CA GLN A 71 -10.04 6.70 4.26
C GLN A 71 -9.80 7.12 5.72
N ALA A 72 -8.63 7.68 6.04
CA ALA A 72 -8.28 8.09 7.40
C ALA A 72 -8.71 9.54 7.69
N ASP A 73 -9.23 9.75 8.90
CA ASP A 73 -9.63 11.06 9.38
C ASP A 73 -8.42 11.96 9.67
N LEU A 74 -8.68 13.27 9.73
CA LEU A 74 -7.71 14.26 10.20
C LEU A 74 -8.06 14.64 11.63
N GLU A 75 -7.07 14.60 12.52
CA GLU A 75 -7.24 15.01 13.92
C GLU A 75 -7.49 16.52 14.05
N VAL A 76 -6.91 17.29 13.15
CA VAL A 76 -7.04 18.76 13.11
C VAL A 76 -7.48 19.20 11.72
N PRO A 77 -8.24 20.32 11.64
CA PRO A 77 -8.60 20.88 10.35
C PRO A 77 -7.36 21.32 9.56
N VAL A 78 -7.26 20.82 8.33
CA VAL A 78 -6.25 21.26 7.35
C VAL A 78 -6.98 21.92 6.19
N TYR A 79 -6.47 23.06 5.78
CA TYR A 79 -7.01 23.84 4.67
C TYR A 79 -6.01 23.86 3.53
N MET A 80 -6.49 23.79 2.30
CA MET A 80 -5.67 23.93 1.11
C MET A 80 -6.29 24.90 0.13
N GLU A 81 -5.48 25.55 -0.69
CA GLU A 81 -5.95 26.39 -1.78
C GLU A 81 -6.76 25.58 -2.80
N LEU A 82 -7.68 26.25 -3.50
CA LEU A 82 -8.40 25.61 -4.60
C LEU A 82 -7.44 25.06 -5.66
N PRO A 83 -7.48 23.75 -5.93
CA PRO A 83 -6.64 23.17 -6.98
C PRO A 83 -6.97 23.74 -8.36
N LEU A 84 -5.98 23.73 -9.25
CA LEU A 84 -6.22 24.09 -10.65
C LEU A 84 -7.31 23.19 -11.26
N GLY A 85 -8.23 23.79 -12.02
CA GLY A 85 -9.38 23.11 -12.61
C GLY A 85 -10.65 23.13 -11.76
N PHE A 86 -10.58 23.64 -10.52
CA PHE A 86 -11.77 23.92 -9.71
C PHE A 86 -12.17 25.40 -9.86
N GLU A 87 -13.44 25.65 -10.08
CA GLU A 87 -13.99 27.00 -10.15
C GLU A 87 -14.29 27.51 -8.73
N ALA A 88 -14.09 28.80 -8.52
CA ALA A 88 -14.50 29.44 -7.29
C ALA A 88 -16.05 29.57 -7.27
N PRO A 89 -16.71 29.33 -6.12
CA PRO A 89 -18.14 29.59 -6.01
C PRO A 89 -18.48 31.05 -6.37
N LEU A 90 -19.64 31.27 -6.95
CA LEU A 90 -20.18 32.61 -7.25
C LEU A 90 -19.28 33.47 -8.14
N ASN A 91 -18.55 32.91 -9.08
CA ASN A 91 -17.61 33.61 -9.95
C ASN A 91 -16.58 34.49 -9.20
N GLY A 92 -16.31 34.10 -7.95
CA GLY A 92 -15.44 34.81 -7.05
C GLY A 92 -13.94 34.66 -7.35
N ASN A 93 -13.16 35.54 -6.72
CA ASN A 93 -11.71 35.40 -6.74
C ASN A 93 -11.27 34.11 -6.03
N ARG A 94 -10.62 33.21 -6.75
CA ARG A 94 -10.14 31.91 -6.22
C ARG A 94 -9.32 32.03 -4.92
N ARG A 95 -8.60 33.13 -4.73
CA ARG A 95 -7.78 33.40 -3.55
C ARG A 95 -8.59 33.60 -2.27
N LEU A 96 -9.90 33.86 -2.40
CA LEU A 96 -10.79 34.06 -1.27
C LEU A 96 -11.40 32.75 -0.75
N TYR A 97 -11.09 31.63 -1.41
CA TYR A 97 -11.64 30.32 -1.08
C TYR A 97 -10.54 29.31 -0.77
N VAL A 98 -10.82 28.49 0.24
CA VAL A 98 -9.98 27.36 0.63
C VAL A 98 -10.85 26.11 0.75
N LEU A 99 -10.25 24.96 0.52
CA LEU A 99 -10.87 23.66 0.79
C LEU A 99 -10.48 23.20 2.19
N ARG A 100 -11.46 22.95 3.02
CA ARG A 100 -11.25 22.22 4.27
C ARG A 100 -11.17 20.75 3.96
N LEU A 101 -10.08 20.11 4.33
CA LEU A 101 -9.93 18.67 4.22
C LEU A 101 -10.63 17.98 5.39
N ASN A 102 -11.51 17.03 5.10
CA ASN A 102 -12.18 16.22 6.10
C ASN A 102 -11.45 14.90 6.36
N LYS A 103 -10.63 14.47 5.41
CA LYS A 103 -9.85 13.22 5.44
C LYS A 103 -8.41 13.51 5.05
N SER A 104 -7.53 12.59 5.41
CA SER A 104 -6.14 12.61 4.97
C SER A 104 -6.05 12.60 3.46
N LEU A 105 -5.06 13.33 2.92
CA LEU A 105 -4.85 13.44 1.48
C LEU A 105 -3.38 13.14 1.15
N TYR A 106 -3.15 12.62 -0.04
CA TYR A 106 -1.79 12.44 -0.55
C TYR A 106 -0.99 13.73 -0.45
N GLY A 107 0.25 13.64 0.01
CA GLY A 107 1.14 14.77 0.18
C GLY A 107 1.09 15.46 1.54
N LEU A 108 0.09 15.21 2.39
CA LEU A 108 0.12 15.62 3.79
C LEU A 108 1.18 14.83 4.56
N LYS A 109 1.88 15.49 5.47
CA LYS A 109 2.95 14.88 6.27
C LYS A 109 2.45 13.75 7.16
N GLN A 110 1.27 13.90 7.76
CA GLN A 110 0.64 12.93 8.67
C GLN A 110 -0.19 11.87 7.96
N ALA A 111 -0.35 11.90 6.61
CA ALA A 111 -1.25 10.98 5.93
C ALA A 111 -0.91 9.50 6.15
N GLY A 112 0.39 9.16 6.14
CA GLY A 112 0.86 7.80 6.41
C GLY A 112 0.57 7.36 7.84
N TYR A 113 0.85 8.22 8.82
CA TYR A 113 0.55 7.97 10.23
C TYR A 113 -0.95 7.74 10.46
N ASN A 114 -1.80 8.67 9.99
CA ASN A 114 -3.25 8.57 10.17
C ASN A 114 -3.83 7.29 9.55
N TRP A 115 -3.36 6.94 8.36
CA TRP A 115 -3.77 5.71 7.70
C TRP A 115 -3.34 4.47 8.47
N PHE A 116 -2.07 4.40 8.87
CA PHE A 116 -1.57 3.28 9.66
C PHE A 116 -2.32 3.14 10.99
N ALA A 117 -2.56 4.25 11.69
CA ALA A 117 -3.32 4.25 12.93
C ALA A 117 -4.75 3.73 12.74
N LYS A 118 -5.45 4.17 11.68
CA LYS A 118 -6.77 3.67 11.33
C LYS A 118 -6.76 2.16 11.06
N LEU A 119 -5.86 1.69 10.22
CA LEU A 119 -5.76 0.26 9.87
C LEU A 119 -5.40 -0.59 11.09
N ARG A 120 -4.42 -0.14 11.88
CA ARG A 120 -4.05 -0.78 13.14
C ARG A 120 -5.25 -0.91 14.08
N ASN A 121 -5.95 0.18 14.34
CA ASN A 121 -7.11 0.16 15.23
C ASN A 121 -8.21 -0.76 14.68
N GLY A 122 -8.50 -0.69 13.39
CA GLY A 122 -9.46 -1.56 12.75
C GLY A 122 -9.11 -3.07 12.86
N LEU A 123 -7.83 -3.42 12.87
CA LEU A 123 -7.39 -4.80 13.12
C LEU A 123 -7.48 -5.17 14.61
N LEU A 124 -7.08 -4.26 15.51
CA LEU A 124 -7.20 -4.48 16.96
C LEU A 124 -8.66 -4.68 17.40
N ASP A 125 -9.59 -3.88 16.87
CA ASP A 125 -11.04 -3.98 17.13
C ASP A 125 -11.63 -5.32 16.64
N ARG A 126 -10.88 -6.04 15.79
CA ARG A 126 -11.22 -7.38 15.29
C ARG A 126 -10.48 -8.50 16.03
N ASP A 127 -9.95 -8.22 17.23
CA ASP A 127 -9.17 -9.14 18.06
C ASP A 127 -7.86 -9.62 17.41
N PHE A 128 -7.24 -8.79 16.55
CA PHE A 128 -5.87 -9.01 16.14
C PHE A 128 -4.89 -8.41 17.14
N THR A 129 -3.74 -9.03 17.27
CA THR A 129 -2.63 -8.53 18.10
C THR A 129 -1.48 -8.09 17.19
N GLN A 130 -0.98 -6.90 17.40
CA GLN A 130 0.18 -6.39 16.67
C GLN A 130 1.48 -7.06 17.15
N SER A 131 2.36 -7.40 16.23
CA SER A 131 3.66 -7.97 16.52
C SER A 131 4.56 -6.96 17.25
N ASN A 132 5.31 -7.43 18.25
CA ASN A 132 6.34 -6.63 18.94
C ASN A 132 7.65 -6.51 18.14
N ILE A 133 7.83 -7.31 17.08
CA ILE A 133 9.07 -7.34 16.28
C ILE A 133 8.92 -6.46 15.03
N ASP A 134 7.77 -6.55 14.34
CA ASP A 134 7.47 -5.75 13.16
C ASP A 134 6.05 -5.20 13.29
N ALA A 135 5.95 -3.90 13.46
CA ALA A 135 4.67 -3.23 13.69
C ALA A 135 3.68 -3.35 12.51
N CYS A 136 4.14 -3.80 11.34
CA CYS A 136 3.31 -4.07 10.17
C CYS A 136 2.74 -5.49 10.12
N VAL A 137 2.99 -6.32 11.14
CA VAL A 137 2.51 -7.70 11.22
C VAL A 137 1.49 -7.83 12.34
N PHE A 138 0.35 -8.48 12.04
CA PHE A 138 -0.74 -8.69 12.98
C PHE A 138 -1.16 -10.16 12.96
N PHE A 139 -1.56 -10.68 14.13
CA PHE A 139 -1.98 -12.07 14.34
C PHE A 139 -3.37 -12.11 14.94
N GLY A 140 -4.25 -12.91 14.42
CA GLY A 140 -5.58 -13.10 14.98
C GLY A 140 -6.48 -13.99 14.14
N LYS A 141 -7.44 -14.65 14.77
CA LYS A 141 -8.52 -15.40 14.10
C LYS A 141 -8.07 -16.40 13.04
N GLY A 142 -6.94 -17.08 13.29
CA GLY A 142 -6.35 -18.01 12.33
C GLY A 142 -5.73 -17.33 11.10
N CYS A 143 -5.46 -16.02 11.19
CA CYS A 143 -4.80 -15.27 10.12
C CYS A 143 -3.56 -14.53 10.63
N ILE A 144 -2.60 -14.35 9.72
CA ILE A 144 -1.47 -13.44 9.84
C ILE A 144 -1.65 -12.39 8.76
N VAL A 145 -1.67 -11.12 9.17
CA VAL A 145 -1.83 -9.97 8.27
C VAL A 145 -0.53 -9.19 8.26
N LEU A 146 0.00 -8.92 7.07
CA LEU A 146 1.19 -8.12 6.86
C LEU A 146 0.83 -6.94 5.96
N THR A 147 1.11 -5.71 6.42
CA THR A 147 0.65 -4.48 5.76
C THR A 147 1.82 -3.63 5.28
N TYR A 148 1.67 -3.02 4.11
CA TYR A 148 2.54 -1.97 3.61
C TYR A 148 1.69 -0.89 2.95
N VAL A 149 1.35 0.14 3.70
CA VAL A 149 0.48 1.24 3.28
C VAL A 149 -0.86 0.72 2.76
N ASP A 150 -1.05 0.67 1.44
CA ASP A 150 -2.25 0.20 0.74
C ASP A 150 -2.19 -1.30 0.38
N ASP A 151 -1.00 -1.87 0.26
CA ASP A 151 -0.80 -3.28 -0.06
C ASP A 151 -0.80 -4.17 1.20
N CYS A 152 -1.52 -5.28 1.18
CA CYS A 152 -1.62 -6.19 2.31
C CYS A 152 -1.56 -7.65 1.87
N ILE A 153 -0.81 -8.47 2.62
CA ILE A 153 -0.79 -9.93 2.46
C ILE A 153 -1.49 -10.55 3.66
N ILE A 154 -2.38 -11.48 3.40
CA ILE A 154 -3.07 -12.27 4.42
C ILE A 154 -2.73 -13.74 4.21
N VAL A 155 -2.20 -14.39 5.24
CA VAL A 155 -2.05 -15.85 5.31
C VAL A 155 -3.02 -16.36 6.36
N GLY A 156 -3.75 -17.41 6.08
CA GLY A 156 -4.74 -17.97 7.01
C GLY A 156 -4.64 -19.49 7.13
N ASP A 157 -5.18 -20.04 8.20
CA ASP A 157 -5.30 -21.49 8.40
C ASP A 157 -6.18 -22.14 7.32
N SER A 158 -7.10 -21.37 6.77
CA SER A 158 -7.97 -21.77 5.65
C SER A 158 -8.38 -20.56 4.81
N MET A 159 -8.80 -20.79 3.57
CA MET A 159 -9.36 -19.74 2.71
C MET A 159 -10.59 -19.09 3.36
N LYS A 160 -11.40 -19.87 4.07
CA LYS A 160 -12.57 -19.38 4.80
C LYS A 160 -12.23 -18.33 5.86
N CYS A 161 -11.12 -18.50 6.59
CA CYS A 161 -10.66 -17.49 7.57
C CYS A 161 -10.25 -16.19 6.89
N ILE A 162 -9.55 -16.28 5.76
CA ILE A 162 -9.14 -15.11 4.97
C ILE A 162 -10.36 -14.35 4.44
N GLU A 163 -11.32 -15.04 3.86
CA GLU A 163 -12.55 -14.45 3.31
C GLU A 163 -13.41 -13.81 4.42
N ALA A 164 -13.50 -14.45 5.58
CA ALA A 164 -14.19 -13.91 6.75
C ALA A 164 -13.53 -12.60 7.23
N LEU A 165 -12.20 -12.55 7.24
CA LEU A 165 -11.47 -11.32 7.58
C LEU A 165 -11.73 -10.23 6.54
N ILE A 166 -11.60 -10.52 5.25
CA ILE A 166 -11.85 -9.56 4.16
C ILE A 166 -13.27 -9.00 4.26
N THR A 167 -14.28 -9.84 4.45
CA THR A 167 -15.67 -9.43 4.64
C THR A 167 -15.81 -8.53 5.87
N SER A 168 -15.20 -8.90 7.00
CA SER A 168 -15.28 -8.10 8.23
C SER A 168 -14.59 -6.73 8.09
N LEU A 169 -13.53 -6.64 7.30
CA LEU A 169 -12.87 -5.37 6.98
C LEU A 169 -13.75 -4.48 6.12
N HIS A 170 -14.54 -5.06 5.22
CA HIS A 170 -15.45 -4.33 4.34
C HIS A 170 -16.72 -3.87 5.05
N ASP A 171 -17.33 -4.74 5.88
CA ASP A 171 -18.69 -4.55 6.43
C ASP A 171 -18.71 -4.16 7.92
N GLY A 172 -17.56 -4.04 8.59
CA GLY A 172 -17.44 -3.74 10.01
C GLY A 172 -17.73 -2.27 10.39
N THR A 173 -17.68 -1.96 11.68
CA THR A 173 -17.86 -0.58 12.23
C THR A 173 -16.82 0.40 11.68
N GLU A 174 -15.60 -0.03 11.48
CA GLU A 174 -14.55 0.65 10.74
C GLU A 174 -14.47 0.04 9.34
N ASN A 175 -15.29 0.55 8.42
CA ASN A 175 -15.33 0.06 7.04
C ASN A 175 -14.11 0.49 6.27
N PHE A 176 -13.52 -0.47 5.56
CA PHE A 176 -12.41 -0.23 4.64
C PHE A 176 -12.85 -0.45 3.20
N ILE A 177 -12.54 0.50 2.34
CA ILE A 177 -12.70 0.30 0.89
C ILE A 177 -11.46 -0.44 0.42
N LEU A 178 -11.62 -1.69 0.07
CA LEU A 178 -10.54 -2.57 -0.36
C LEU A 178 -10.93 -3.37 -1.60
N LYS A 179 -9.93 -3.92 -2.26
CA LYS A 179 -10.04 -4.80 -3.40
C LYS A 179 -9.31 -6.10 -3.10
N ASP A 180 -9.97 -7.23 -3.26
CA ASP A 180 -9.33 -8.54 -3.25
C ASP A 180 -8.55 -8.71 -4.56
N GLU A 181 -7.23 -8.76 -4.49
CA GLU A 181 -6.36 -8.97 -5.64
C GLU A 181 -6.15 -10.47 -5.95
N GLY A 182 -6.65 -11.35 -5.08
CA GLY A 182 -6.55 -12.79 -5.23
C GLY A 182 -5.18 -13.36 -4.84
N SER A 183 -4.63 -14.22 -5.70
CA SER A 183 -3.30 -14.78 -5.51
C SER A 183 -2.22 -13.71 -5.59
N ILE A 184 -1.17 -13.89 -4.82
CA ILE A 184 -0.06 -12.94 -4.78
C ILE A 184 0.88 -13.17 -5.97
N ASP A 185 0.86 -12.25 -6.95
CA ASP A 185 1.76 -12.26 -8.11
C ASP A 185 2.92 -11.29 -7.93
N LYS A 186 2.68 -10.21 -7.19
CA LYS A 186 3.62 -9.11 -6.97
C LYS A 186 3.43 -8.50 -5.60
N TYR A 187 4.54 -8.14 -4.97
CA TYR A 187 4.53 -7.38 -3.73
C TYR A 187 5.73 -6.45 -3.68
N LEU A 188 5.49 -5.16 -3.44
CA LEU A 188 6.53 -4.11 -3.32
C LEU A 188 7.55 -4.11 -4.46
N GLY A 189 7.11 -4.33 -5.69
CA GLY A 189 7.98 -4.35 -6.86
C GLY A 189 8.75 -5.65 -7.09
N VAL A 190 8.53 -6.65 -6.25
CA VAL A 190 9.02 -8.02 -6.44
C VAL A 190 7.93 -8.85 -7.10
N SER A 191 8.27 -9.57 -8.15
CA SER A 191 7.41 -10.59 -8.75
C SER A 191 7.53 -11.87 -7.92
N ILE A 192 6.38 -12.44 -7.56
CA ILE A 192 6.27 -13.66 -6.77
C ILE A 192 5.60 -14.69 -7.66
N SER A 193 6.31 -15.78 -7.99
CA SER A 193 5.75 -16.89 -8.73
C SER A 193 5.87 -18.17 -7.93
N GLN A 194 4.87 -19.02 -8.02
CA GLN A 194 4.92 -20.34 -7.43
C GLN A 194 5.50 -21.32 -8.46
N LEU A 195 6.50 -22.10 -8.06
CA LEU A 195 7.11 -23.13 -8.88
C LEU A 195 6.34 -24.46 -8.74
N ASP A 196 6.65 -25.44 -9.59
CA ASP A 196 5.99 -26.75 -9.62
C ASP A 196 6.10 -27.51 -8.29
N ASP A 197 7.23 -27.38 -7.59
CA ASP A 197 7.43 -27.88 -6.23
C ASP A 197 6.68 -27.08 -5.17
N LYS A 198 5.86 -26.09 -5.61
CA LYS A 198 5.15 -25.12 -4.78
C LYS A 198 6.03 -24.16 -3.99
N SER A 199 7.34 -24.08 -4.26
CA SER A 199 8.19 -23.03 -3.70
C SER A 199 7.86 -21.67 -4.31
N PHE A 200 8.20 -20.57 -3.60
CA PHE A 200 8.07 -19.23 -4.13
C PHE A 200 9.39 -18.77 -4.75
N ASN A 201 9.30 -18.32 -5.99
CA ASN A 201 10.40 -17.64 -6.65
C ASN A 201 10.18 -16.12 -6.57
N LEU A 202 11.14 -15.41 -6.01
CA LEU A 202 11.11 -13.94 -5.83
C LEU A 202 12.08 -13.31 -6.80
N THR A 203 11.57 -12.51 -7.74
CA THR A 203 12.38 -11.89 -8.79
C THR A 203 12.04 -10.42 -8.97
N GLN A 204 12.99 -9.64 -9.51
CA GLN A 204 12.80 -8.21 -9.81
C GLN A 204 13.22 -7.90 -11.26
N PRO A 205 12.57 -8.47 -12.28
CA PRO A 205 13.01 -8.37 -13.66
C PRO A 205 13.11 -6.91 -14.14
N PHE A 206 12.15 -6.06 -13.77
CA PHE A 206 12.17 -4.65 -14.16
C PHE A 206 13.30 -3.85 -13.52
N LEU A 207 13.67 -4.16 -12.27
CA LEU A 207 14.80 -3.51 -11.62
C LEU A 207 16.10 -3.94 -12.28
N ILE A 208 16.25 -5.22 -12.57
CA ILE A 208 17.39 -5.77 -13.28
C ILE A 208 17.55 -5.11 -14.65
N GLU A 209 16.47 -5.02 -15.44
CA GLU A 209 16.48 -4.36 -16.74
C GLU A 209 16.89 -2.89 -16.67
N ARG A 210 16.41 -2.16 -15.66
CA ARG A 210 16.78 -0.76 -15.46
C ARG A 210 18.23 -0.61 -15.09
N ILE A 211 18.77 -1.49 -14.23
CA ILE A 211 20.18 -1.47 -13.82
C ILE A 211 21.07 -1.82 -15.02
N THR A 212 20.75 -2.87 -15.77
CA THR A 212 21.54 -3.28 -16.95
C THR A 212 21.52 -2.20 -18.03
N ALA A 213 20.37 -1.60 -18.30
CA ALA A 213 20.25 -0.48 -19.24
C ALA A 213 21.08 0.76 -18.79
N PHE A 214 21.01 1.11 -17.50
CA PHE A 214 21.76 2.24 -16.94
C PHE A 214 23.28 2.01 -17.03
N LEU A 215 23.75 0.77 -16.80
CA LEU A 215 25.14 0.40 -16.86
C LEU A 215 25.64 0.08 -18.28
N GLY A 216 24.78 0.13 -19.30
CA GLY A 216 25.13 -0.22 -20.69
C GLY A 216 25.53 -1.69 -20.83
N ILE A 217 25.05 -2.57 -19.97
CA ILE A 217 25.33 -4.00 -20.03
C ILE A 217 24.45 -4.62 -21.10
N ASP A 218 25.05 -5.07 -22.19
CA ASP A 218 24.34 -5.78 -23.26
C ASP A 218 23.96 -7.20 -22.82
N LYS A 219 22.68 -7.56 -22.97
CA LYS A 219 22.18 -8.92 -22.69
C LYS A 219 22.84 -10.01 -23.55
N SER A 220 23.52 -9.64 -24.64
CA SER A 220 24.25 -10.59 -25.51
C SER A 220 25.56 -11.14 -24.89
N ARG A 221 25.98 -10.59 -23.74
CA ARG A 221 27.19 -11.04 -23.04
C ARG A 221 26.86 -11.95 -21.83
N THR A 222 25.88 -12.79 -21.91
CA THR A 222 25.84 -13.98 -21.05
C THR A 222 26.90 -14.95 -21.54
N ASN A 223 28.11 -14.77 -21.07
CA ASN A 223 29.12 -15.83 -21.18
C ASN A 223 28.58 -17.00 -20.36
N GLU A 224 28.21 -18.05 -21.04
CA GLU A 224 28.21 -19.39 -20.50
C GLU A 224 29.58 -19.64 -19.86
N ARG A 225 29.66 -19.45 -18.55
CA ARG A 225 30.73 -20.10 -17.79
C ARG A 225 30.22 -21.50 -17.50
N GLU A 226 30.47 -22.39 -18.45
CA GLU A 226 30.52 -23.80 -18.13
C GLU A 226 31.65 -23.97 -17.10
N THR A 227 31.29 -24.41 -15.91
CA THR A 227 32.16 -25.16 -15.00
C THR A 227 31.32 -26.24 -14.34
#